data_3935c42f36a57415ab5b033515230b25
#
_entry.id   3935c42f36a57415ab5b033515230b25
#
_cell.length_a   1.000
_cell.length_b   1.000
_cell.length_c   1.000
_cell.angle_alpha   90.00
_cell.angle_beta   90.00
_cell.angle_gamma   90.00
#
_symmetry.space_group_name_H-M   'P 1'
#
loop_
_entity.id
_entity.type
_entity.pdbx_description
1 polymer ?
#
loop_
_entity_poly.entity_id
_entity_poly.type
_entity_poly.pdbx_seq_one_letter_code
_entity_poly.pdbx_strand_id
1 'polypeptide(L)'
;MQLAGSVAVITGGASGLGAATARLFAGAGAKLALWDLNAEAGNALAAELGSNGLFVKTDVTNSDDVQKALTQVQEQFGSVHMVINCAGIATAERVIGRQGPLPLERFAQVIQINLIGTFNVIRLAAALMMQNTPNAEGERGVIINTASAAAFEGQIGQPAYAASKAGVAGMTLPIAREFAAHGIRVVAIAPGVIDTPMVAGLPEPARQALSAAVPFPSRLGRPDEYAALARHIVENVMLNGATIRLDGALRMGPR
;
A
#
# COMPACT_ATOMS: atom_id res chain seq x y z
N MET A 1 4.92 -17.34 4.34
CA MET A 1 4.78 -16.86 5.74
C MET A 1 3.36 -17.07 6.23
N GLN A 2 3.13 -17.22 7.54
CA GLN A 2 1.79 -17.29 8.13
C GLN A 2 1.46 -15.98 8.83
N LEU A 3 0.17 -15.62 8.87
CA LEU A 3 -0.28 -14.40 9.56
C LEU A 3 -0.26 -14.55 11.08
N ALA A 4 -0.69 -15.70 11.59
CA ALA A 4 -0.77 -15.95 13.03
C ALA A 4 0.59 -15.76 13.72
N GLY A 5 0.65 -14.89 14.72
CA GLY A 5 1.85 -14.56 15.47
C GLY A 5 2.85 -13.63 14.76
N SER A 6 2.64 -13.32 13.48
CA SER A 6 3.50 -12.40 12.72
C SER A 6 3.11 -10.94 12.97
N VAL A 7 4.05 -10.02 12.76
CA VAL A 7 3.88 -8.57 12.92
C VAL A 7 3.83 -7.89 11.55
N ALA A 8 2.79 -7.11 11.30
CA ALA A 8 2.63 -6.34 10.07
C ALA A 8 2.62 -4.83 10.34
N VAL A 9 3.41 -4.09 9.59
CA VAL A 9 3.32 -2.64 9.46
C VAL A 9 2.45 -2.31 8.26
N ILE A 10 1.44 -1.45 8.43
CA ILE A 10 0.53 -1.03 7.37
C ILE A 10 0.55 0.50 7.29
N THR A 11 1.12 1.05 6.23
CA THR A 11 1.06 2.49 5.98
C THR A 11 -0.26 2.87 5.32
N GLY A 12 -0.79 4.07 5.60
CA GLY A 12 -2.17 4.41 5.23
C GLY A 12 -3.17 3.50 5.95
N GLY A 13 -2.80 3.03 7.16
CA GLY A 13 -3.48 1.99 7.90
C GLY A 13 -4.81 2.41 8.52
N ALA A 14 -5.09 3.72 8.61
CA ALA A 14 -6.28 4.23 9.27
C ALA A 14 -7.57 4.16 8.42
N SER A 15 -7.47 3.90 7.11
CA SER A 15 -8.62 3.93 6.21
C SER A 15 -8.47 3.01 4.99
N GLY A 16 -9.52 2.87 4.21
CA GLY A 16 -9.53 2.24 2.89
C GLY A 16 -8.88 0.85 2.85
N LEU A 17 -7.93 0.68 1.93
CA LEU A 17 -7.23 -0.59 1.71
C LEU A 17 -6.42 -1.03 2.93
N GLY A 18 -5.73 -0.07 3.58
CA GLY A 18 -4.93 -0.35 4.78
C GLY A 18 -5.78 -0.84 5.94
N ALA A 19 -6.89 -0.16 6.24
CA ALA A 19 -7.78 -0.55 7.33
C ALA A 19 -8.45 -1.91 7.09
N ALA A 20 -8.88 -2.20 5.84
CA ALA A 20 -9.43 -3.51 5.49
C ALA A 20 -8.38 -4.63 5.66
N THR A 21 -7.14 -4.37 5.23
CA THR A 21 -6.03 -5.32 5.41
C THR A 21 -5.74 -5.54 6.89
N ALA A 22 -5.73 -4.46 7.69
CA ALA A 22 -5.51 -4.56 9.13
C ALA A 22 -6.54 -5.47 9.81
N ARG A 23 -7.84 -5.26 9.54
CA ARG A 23 -8.91 -6.09 10.10
C ARG A 23 -8.78 -7.56 9.70
N LEU A 24 -8.54 -7.82 8.42
CA LEU A 24 -8.38 -9.20 7.93
C LEU A 24 -7.18 -9.90 8.58
N PHE A 25 -6.05 -9.22 8.68
CA PHE A 25 -4.82 -9.77 9.25
C PHE A 25 -4.94 -9.98 10.76
N ALA A 26 -5.57 -9.05 11.49
CA ALA A 26 -5.85 -9.20 12.92
C ALA A 26 -6.77 -10.40 13.18
N GLY A 27 -7.84 -10.56 12.38
CA GLY A 27 -8.73 -11.73 12.44
C GLY A 27 -8.02 -13.06 12.17
N ALA A 28 -6.87 -13.04 11.49
CA ALA A 28 -6.01 -14.19 11.27
C ALA A 28 -4.86 -14.31 12.32
N GLY A 29 -4.88 -13.52 13.38
CA GLY A 29 -3.94 -13.61 14.51
C GLY A 29 -2.63 -12.86 14.31
N ALA A 30 -2.54 -11.92 13.37
CA ALA A 30 -1.38 -11.03 13.23
C ALA A 30 -1.45 -9.87 14.23
N LYS A 31 -0.28 -9.34 14.60
CA LYS A 31 -0.13 -8.07 15.31
C LYS A 31 0.09 -6.95 14.30
N LEU A 32 -0.54 -5.80 14.49
CA LEU A 32 -0.66 -4.74 13.48
C LEU A 32 -0.11 -3.41 14.01
N ALA A 33 0.83 -2.82 13.29
CA ALA A 33 1.23 -1.44 13.46
C ALA A 33 0.63 -0.60 12.32
N LEU A 34 -0.32 0.26 12.68
CA LEU A 34 -1.04 1.14 11.76
C LEU A 34 -0.32 2.48 11.69
N TRP A 35 0.21 2.84 10.53
CA TRP A 35 0.88 4.10 10.29
C TRP A 35 0.03 5.00 9.41
N ASP A 36 -0.31 6.18 9.92
CA ASP A 36 -1.12 7.14 9.19
C ASP A 36 -0.88 8.55 9.76
N LEU A 37 -1.26 9.57 9.00
CA LEU A 37 -1.30 10.96 9.49
C LEU A 37 -2.58 11.26 10.29
N ASN A 38 -3.65 10.52 10.04
CA ASN A 38 -4.93 10.66 10.71
C ASN A 38 -4.92 9.92 12.07
N ALA A 39 -4.55 10.65 13.12
CA ALA A 39 -4.43 10.08 14.46
C ALA A 39 -5.79 9.64 15.04
N GLU A 40 -6.87 10.34 14.74
CA GLU A 40 -8.21 10.00 15.24
C GLU A 40 -8.66 8.63 14.71
N ALA A 41 -8.68 8.47 13.39
CA ALA A 41 -9.08 7.21 12.75
C ALA A 41 -8.11 6.07 13.07
N GLY A 42 -6.80 6.36 13.14
CA GLY A 42 -5.79 5.37 13.47
C GLY A 42 -5.91 4.84 14.90
N ASN A 43 -6.12 5.71 15.89
CA ASN A 43 -6.34 5.30 17.27
C ASN A 43 -7.65 4.53 17.44
N ALA A 44 -8.72 4.95 16.77
CA ALA A 44 -10.00 4.25 16.79
C ALA A 44 -9.86 2.81 16.26
N LEU A 45 -9.17 2.63 15.13
CA LEU A 45 -8.93 1.29 14.58
C LEU A 45 -7.99 0.46 15.47
N ALA A 46 -6.93 1.05 16.03
CA ALA A 46 -6.06 0.32 16.95
C ALA A 46 -6.82 -0.16 18.21
N ALA A 47 -7.72 0.67 18.75
CA ALA A 47 -8.60 0.28 19.85
C ALA A 47 -9.56 -0.87 19.45
N GLU A 48 -10.11 -0.86 18.24
CA GLU A 48 -10.92 -1.95 17.68
C GLU A 48 -10.12 -3.28 17.64
N LEU A 49 -8.84 -3.22 17.27
CA LEU A 49 -7.95 -4.38 17.16
C LEU A 49 -7.44 -4.87 18.54
N GLY A 50 -7.66 -4.12 19.59
CA GLY A 50 -7.26 -4.48 20.97
C GLY A 50 -5.75 -4.64 21.14
N SER A 51 -5.32 -5.66 21.85
CA SER A 51 -3.89 -5.92 22.12
C SER A 51 -3.06 -6.23 20.86
N ASN A 52 -3.70 -6.51 19.73
CA ASN A 52 -3.04 -6.76 18.46
C ASN A 52 -2.83 -5.48 17.64
N GLY A 53 -3.36 -4.33 18.05
CA GLY A 53 -3.29 -3.07 17.34
C GLY A 53 -2.35 -2.06 18.02
N LEU A 54 -1.46 -1.46 17.23
CA LEU A 54 -0.65 -0.30 17.62
C LEU A 54 -0.86 0.78 16.55
N PHE A 55 -1.20 1.99 16.96
CA PHE A 55 -1.18 3.14 16.04
C PHE A 55 0.05 3.99 16.29
N VAL A 56 0.72 4.39 15.23
CA VAL A 56 1.83 5.36 15.26
C VAL A 56 1.58 6.42 14.19
N LYS A 57 1.44 7.69 14.60
CA LYS A 57 1.37 8.79 13.64
C LYS A 57 2.69 8.90 12.91
N THR A 58 2.69 8.66 11.59
CA THR A 58 3.92 8.56 10.78
C THR A 58 3.73 9.22 9.43
N ASP A 59 4.63 10.15 9.11
CA ASP A 59 4.81 10.64 7.74
C ASP A 59 5.83 9.75 7.02
N VAL A 60 5.38 8.99 6.03
CA VAL A 60 6.25 8.08 5.25
C VAL A 60 7.35 8.81 4.48
N THR A 61 7.18 10.11 4.22
CA THR A 61 8.17 10.95 3.53
C THR A 61 9.32 11.39 4.42
N ASN A 62 9.14 11.27 5.75
CA ASN A 62 10.13 11.65 6.76
C ASN A 62 10.86 10.40 7.29
N SER A 63 12.17 10.33 7.05
CA SER A 63 12.97 9.17 7.48
C SER A 63 13.04 9.00 8.99
N ASP A 64 13.08 10.09 9.74
CA ASP A 64 13.14 10.04 11.21
C ASP A 64 11.82 9.55 11.80
N ASP A 65 10.67 9.97 11.23
CA ASP A 65 9.36 9.48 11.64
C ASP A 65 9.24 7.96 11.41
N VAL A 66 9.65 7.51 10.21
CA VAL A 66 9.63 6.08 9.88
C VAL A 66 10.55 5.28 10.80
N GLN A 67 11.75 5.79 11.09
CA GLN A 67 12.68 5.13 12.00
C GLN A 67 12.13 5.04 13.43
N LYS A 68 11.56 6.13 13.96
CA LYS A 68 10.92 6.15 15.27
C LYS A 68 9.73 5.19 15.34
N ALA A 69 8.92 5.15 14.29
CA ALA A 69 7.78 4.25 14.21
C ALA A 69 8.22 2.77 14.20
N LEU A 70 9.28 2.43 13.46
CA LEU A 70 9.87 1.09 13.48
C LEU A 70 10.38 0.70 14.87
N THR A 71 11.04 1.63 15.57
CA THR A 71 11.50 1.40 16.95
C THR A 71 10.33 1.07 17.87
N GLN A 72 9.22 1.83 17.81
CA GLN A 72 8.03 1.55 18.61
C GLN A 72 7.41 0.18 18.29
N VAL A 73 7.38 -0.22 17.02
CA VAL A 73 6.90 -1.55 16.61
C VAL A 73 7.79 -2.64 17.19
N GLN A 74 9.10 -2.45 17.18
CA GLN A 74 10.07 -3.39 17.72
C GLN A 74 9.96 -3.52 19.24
N GLU A 75 9.79 -2.39 19.95
CA GLU A 75 9.58 -2.37 21.41
C GLU A 75 8.27 -3.07 21.80
N GLN A 76 7.18 -2.83 21.05
CA GLN A 76 5.87 -3.38 21.36
C GLN A 76 5.70 -4.85 20.96
N PHE A 77 6.23 -5.24 19.81
CA PHE A 77 5.96 -6.54 19.19
C PHE A 77 7.20 -7.39 18.93
N GLY A 78 8.39 -6.85 19.09
CA GLY A 78 9.68 -7.54 18.98
C GLY A 78 10.25 -7.68 17.58
N SER A 79 9.44 -7.55 16.53
CA SER A 79 9.89 -7.78 15.15
C SER A 79 8.99 -7.10 14.12
N VAL A 80 9.41 -7.07 12.85
CA VAL A 80 8.60 -6.72 11.67
C VAL A 80 8.74 -7.84 10.65
N HIS A 81 7.63 -8.50 10.31
CA HIS A 81 7.61 -9.60 9.35
C HIS A 81 6.96 -9.20 8.02
N MET A 82 6.01 -8.30 8.05
CA MET A 82 5.26 -7.86 6.89
C MET A 82 5.20 -6.34 6.82
N VAL A 83 5.29 -5.79 5.62
CA VAL A 83 5.01 -4.37 5.35
C VAL A 83 4.00 -4.29 4.23
N ILE A 84 2.90 -3.56 4.45
CA ILE A 84 1.89 -3.29 3.43
C ILE A 84 1.84 -1.77 3.22
N ASN A 85 2.38 -1.31 2.10
CA ASN A 85 2.44 0.08 1.73
C ASN A 85 1.15 0.52 1.03
N CYS A 86 0.21 1.09 1.82
CA CYS A 86 -1.05 1.65 1.30
C CYS A 86 -1.10 3.19 1.36
N ALA A 87 -0.15 3.85 2.02
CA ALA A 87 -0.10 5.32 2.05
C ALA A 87 0.07 5.90 0.65
N GLY A 88 -0.74 6.89 0.33
CA GLY A 88 -0.67 7.56 -0.96
C GLY A 88 -1.81 8.54 -1.18
N ILE A 89 -1.62 9.44 -2.13
CA ILE A 89 -2.61 10.41 -2.58
C ILE A 89 -2.86 10.27 -4.08
N ALA A 90 -4.06 10.65 -4.51
CA ALA A 90 -4.41 10.76 -5.92
C ALA A 90 -4.89 12.20 -6.18
N THR A 91 -4.23 12.88 -7.10
CA THR A 91 -4.63 14.20 -7.59
C THR A 91 -4.95 14.12 -9.07
N ALA A 92 -6.03 14.78 -9.50
CA ALA A 92 -6.43 14.86 -10.90
C ALA A 92 -6.12 16.26 -11.43
N GLU A 93 -4.91 16.46 -11.95
CA GLU A 93 -4.42 17.75 -12.43
C GLU A 93 -3.76 17.61 -13.81
N ARG A 94 -4.24 18.41 -14.76
CA ARG A 94 -3.68 18.43 -16.13
C ARG A 94 -2.33 19.12 -16.16
N VAL A 95 -1.44 18.68 -17.07
CA VAL A 95 -0.14 19.35 -17.32
C VAL A 95 -0.34 20.82 -17.70
N ILE A 96 -1.34 21.07 -18.56
CA ILE A 96 -1.80 22.42 -18.88
C ILE A 96 -3.27 22.53 -18.50
N GLY A 97 -3.55 23.29 -17.45
CA GLY A 97 -4.88 23.59 -16.96
C GLY A 97 -5.42 24.95 -17.45
N ARG A 98 -6.59 25.35 -16.93
CA ARG A 98 -7.18 26.67 -17.26
C ARG A 98 -6.35 27.86 -16.76
N GLN A 99 -5.56 27.65 -15.71
CA GLN A 99 -4.72 28.69 -15.09
C GLN A 99 -3.25 28.65 -15.57
N GLY A 100 -2.95 27.81 -16.57
CA GLY A 100 -1.60 27.63 -17.10
C GLY A 100 -0.98 26.28 -16.77
N PRO A 101 0.36 26.17 -16.82
CA PRO A 101 1.09 24.95 -16.48
C PRO A 101 0.87 24.51 -15.04
N LEU A 102 0.84 23.18 -14.82
CA LEU A 102 0.82 22.60 -13.48
C LEU A 102 2.06 23.06 -12.67
N PRO A 103 1.89 23.62 -11.47
CA PRO A 103 3.02 23.92 -10.59
C PRO A 103 3.83 22.64 -10.31
N LEU A 104 5.16 22.74 -10.45
CA LEU A 104 6.05 21.59 -10.31
C LEU A 104 5.95 20.93 -8.92
N GLU A 105 5.68 21.73 -7.90
CA GLU A 105 5.53 21.31 -6.50
C GLU A 105 4.34 20.35 -6.34
N ARG A 106 3.28 20.51 -7.11
CA ARG A 106 2.10 19.61 -7.09
C ARG A 106 2.46 18.24 -7.65
N PHE A 107 3.22 18.20 -8.74
CA PHE A 107 3.76 16.95 -9.28
C PHE A 107 4.72 16.31 -8.28
N ALA A 108 5.68 17.08 -7.76
CA ALA A 108 6.69 16.61 -6.82
C ALA A 108 6.07 16.04 -5.54
N GLN A 109 5.00 16.65 -5.01
CA GLN A 109 4.29 16.17 -3.83
C GLN A 109 3.76 14.75 -3.99
N VAL A 110 3.15 14.44 -5.14
CA VAL A 110 2.63 13.08 -5.42
C VAL A 110 3.77 12.08 -5.50
N ILE A 111 4.87 12.44 -6.18
CA ILE A 111 6.06 11.58 -6.26
C ILE A 111 6.66 11.37 -4.86
N GLN A 112 6.77 12.42 -4.07
CA GLN A 112 7.34 12.37 -2.73
C GLN A 112 6.57 11.41 -1.83
N ILE A 113 5.24 11.49 -1.81
CA ILE A 113 4.42 10.63 -0.95
C ILE A 113 4.34 9.21 -1.50
N ASN A 114 3.91 9.05 -2.77
CA ASN A 114 3.56 7.74 -3.29
C ASN A 114 4.77 6.85 -3.62
N LEU A 115 5.86 7.46 -4.11
CA LEU A 115 7.03 6.72 -4.57
C LEU A 115 8.18 6.79 -3.55
N ILE A 116 8.63 7.99 -3.22
CA ILE A 116 9.77 8.16 -2.30
C ILE A 116 9.38 7.70 -0.89
N GLY A 117 8.17 8.02 -0.41
CA GLY A 117 7.65 7.55 0.87
C GLY A 117 7.57 6.03 0.94
N THR A 118 7.03 5.37 -0.10
CA THR A 118 7.02 3.91 -0.19
C THR A 118 8.43 3.33 -0.14
N PHE A 119 9.37 3.87 -0.92
CA PHE A 119 10.77 3.41 -0.90
C PHE A 119 11.44 3.65 0.47
N ASN A 120 11.15 4.78 1.12
CA ASN A 120 11.68 5.09 2.44
C ASN A 120 11.25 4.04 3.49
N VAL A 121 9.99 3.63 3.47
CA VAL A 121 9.51 2.55 4.34
C VAL A 121 10.17 1.22 3.99
N ILE A 122 10.26 0.85 2.70
CA ILE A 122 10.89 -0.40 2.23
C ILE A 122 12.32 -0.52 2.77
N ARG A 123 13.18 0.48 2.53
CA ARG A 123 14.60 0.41 2.88
C ARG A 123 14.85 0.29 4.39
N LEU A 124 14.06 1.00 5.21
CA LEU A 124 14.21 0.99 6.65
C LEU A 124 13.62 -0.27 7.30
N ALA A 125 12.44 -0.71 6.84
CA ALA A 125 11.84 -1.93 7.34
C ALA A 125 12.61 -3.18 6.93
N ALA A 126 13.15 -3.24 5.71
CA ALA A 126 13.96 -4.37 5.26
C ALA A 126 15.20 -4.57 6.12
N ALA A 127 15.86 -3.48 6.56
CA ALA A 127 17.01 -3.55 7.46
C ALA A 127 16.68 -4.26 8.80
N LEU A 128 15.47 -4.07 9.33
CA LEU A 128 14.99 -4.81 10.50
C LEU A 128 14.61 -6.26 10.14
N MET A 129 13.91 -6.46 9.02
CA MET A 129 13.50 -7.80 8.58
C MET A 129 14.68 -8.74 8.35
N MET A 130 15.83 -8.23 7.89
CA MET A 130 17.05 -9.00 7.73
C MET A 130 17.57 -9.62 9.03
N GLN A 131 17.17 -9.06 10.19
CA GLN A 131 17.55 -9.55 11.51
C GLN A 131 16.60 -10.64 12.03
N ASN A 132 15.46 -10.86 11.39
CA ASN A 132 14.51 -11.89 11.81
C ASN A 132 15.13 -13.29 11.64
N THR A 133 14.76 -14.20 12.55
CA THR A 133 15.02 -15.63 12.35
C THR A 133 14.20 -16.12 11.16
N PRO A 134 14.84 -16.76 10.16
CA PRO A 134 14.10 -17.28 9.01
C PRO A 134 13.16 -18.41 9.42
N ASN A 135 12.01 -18.50 8.76
CA ASN A 135 11.12 -19.65 8.92
C ASN A 135 11.66 -20.90 8.20
N ALA A 136 10.90 -22.00 8.19
CA ALA A 136 11.29 -23.26 7.56
C ALA A 136 11.57 -23.15 6.05
N GLU A 137 11.00 -22.16 5.36
CA GLU A 137 11.24 -21.86 3.94
C GLU A 137 12.40 -20.88 3.73
N GLY A 138 13.11 -20.47 4.79
CA GLY A 138 14.16 -19.45 4.73
C GLY A 138 13.65 -18.01 4.65
N GLU A 139 12.34 -17.80 4.77
CA GLU A 139 11.71 -16.47 4.64
C GLU A 139 11.80 -15.68 5.95
N ARG A 140 12.26 -14.42 5.86
CA ARG A 140 12.34 -13.45 6.94
C ARG A 140 11.29 -12.35 6.87
N GLY A 141 10.72 -12.12 5.69
CA GLY A 141 9.71 -11.09 5.55
C GLY A 141 9.08 -11.00 4.16
N VAL A 142 7.98 -10.26 4.08
CA VAL A 142 7.32 -9.93 2.81
C VAL A 142 6.86 -8.47 2.81
N ILE A 143 7.12 -7.78 1.70
CA ILE A 143 6.73 -6.39 1.45
C ILE A 143 5.72 -6.38 0.32
N ILE A 144 4.55 -5.76 0.56
CA ILE A 144 3.48 -5.61 -0.41
C ILE A 144 3.29 -4.12 -0.68
N ASN A 145 3.51 -3.71 -1.92
CA ASN A 145 3.36 -2.32 -2.34
C ASN A 145 2.05 -2.10 -3.10
N THR A 146 1.43 -0.94 -2.92
CA THR A 146 0.22 -0.56 -3.66
C THR A 146 0.60 0.27 -4.88
N ALA A 147 0.65 -0.37 -6.06
CA ALA A 147 0.70 0.29 -7.35
C ALA A 147 -0.71 0.78 -7.76
N SER A 148 -1.08 0.74 -9.01
CA SER A 148 -2.42 1.05 -9.54
C SER A 148 -2.53 0.56 -10.98
N ALA A 149 -3.73 0.33 -11.48
CA ALA A 149 -3.99 0.21 -12.92
C ALA A 149 -3.47 1.45 -13.69
N ALA A 150 -3.50 2.63 -13.07
CA ALA A 150 -2.95 3.87 -13.63
C ALA A 150 -1.42 3.83 -13.87
N ALA A 151 -0.71 2.86 -13.30
CA ALA A 151 0.71 2.62 -13.64
C ALA A 151 0.90 2.19 -15.09
N PHE A 152 -0.13 1.60 -15.70
CA PHE A 152 -0.12 1.05 -17.07
C PHE A 152 -1.00 1.85 -18.01
N GLU A 153 -2.17 2.32 -17.55
CA GLU A 153 -3.14 3.08 -18.36
C GLU A 153 -3.56 4.35 -17.58
N GLY A 154 -2.63 5.30 -17.43
CA GLY A 154 -2.93 6.60 -16.80
C GLY A 154 -3.89 7.44 -17.64
N GLN A 155 -4.83 8.12 -16.96
CA GLN A 155 -5.83 8.99 -17.58
C GLN A 155 -5.33 10.43 -17.71
N ILE A 156 -6.02 11.23 -18.53
CA ILE A 156 -5.83 12.67 -18.59
C ILE A 156 -6.03 13.26 -17.18
N GLY A 157 -5.06 14.04 -16.73
CA GLY A 157 -5.06 14.62 -15.38
C GLY A 157 -4.35 13.77 -14.33
N GLN A 158 -3.73 12.65 -14.72
CA GLN A 158 -3.03 11.78 -13.77
C GLN A 158 -1.50 11.64 -14.01
N PRO A 159 -0.77 12.63 -14.58
CA PRO A 159 0.64 12.41 -14.93
C PRO A 159 1.49 12.11 -13.69
N ALA A 160 1.30 12.83 -12.59
CA ALA A 160 2.05 12.61 -11.34
C ALA A 160 1.66 11.27 -10.69
N TYR A 161 0.36 10.98 -10.61
CA TYR A 161 -0.14 9.74 -10.03
C TYR A 161 0.34 8.51 -10.82
N ALA A 162 0.14 8.53 -12.14
CA ALA A 162 0.58 7.45 -13.02
C ALA A 162 2.11 7.23 -12.93
N ALA A 163 2.91 8.30 -12.99
CA ALA A 163 4.35 8.23 -12.83
C ALA A 163 4.76 7.62 -11.48
N SER A 164 4.12 8.05 -10.37
CA SER A 164 4.41 7.52 -9.04
C SER A 164 4.10 6.02 -8.94
N LYS A 165 2.95 5.58 -9.47
CA LYS A 165 2.51 4.17 -9.41
C LYS A 165 3.25 3.27 -10.39
N ALA A 166 3.67 3.80 -11.56
CA ALA A 166 4.59 3.13 -12.47
C ALA A 166 5.98 2.94 -11.82
N GLY A 167 6.47 3.95 -11.08
CA GLY A 167 7.69 3.84 -10.29
C GLY A 167 7.61 2.73 -9.23
N VAL A 168 6.50 2.65 -8.50
CA VAL A 168 6.25 1.57 -7.51
C VAL A 168 6.26 0.19 -8.20
N ALA A 169 5.57 0.05 -9.33
CA ALA A 169 5.58 -1.20 -10.10
C ALA A 169 6.99 -1.54 -10.61
N GLY A 170 7.71 -0.53 -11.17
CA GLY A 170 9.04 -0.69 -11.75
C GLY A 170 10.12 -1.07 -10.72
N MET A 171 10.07 -0.53 -9.50
CA MET A 171 11.04 -0.86 -8.45
C MET A 171 10.79 -2.23 -7.79
N THR A 172 9.63 -2.85 -7.98
CA THR A 172 9.26 -4.10 -7.31
C THR A 172 10.22 -5.25 -7.64
N LEU A 173 10.47 -5.50 -8.93
CA LEU A 173 11.35 -6.61 -9.34
C LEU A 173 12.81 -6.42 -8.95
N PRO A 174 13.48 -5.27 -9.18
CA PRO A 174 14.88 -5.10 -8.76
C PRO A 174 15.05 -5.24 -7.24
N ILE A 175 14.14 -4.69 -6.43
CA ILE A 175 14.20 -4.84 -4.97
C ILE A 175 13.96 -6.30 -4.55
N ALA A 176 13.00 -6.99 -5.17
CA ALA A 176 12.77 -8.42 -4.90
C ALA A 176 14.01 -9.28 -5.19
N ARG A 177 14.75 -8.98 -6.26
CA ARG A 177 16.00 -9.67 -6.62
C ARG A 177 17.11 -9.39 -5.61
N GLU A 178 17.26 -8.14 -5.19
CA GLU A 178 18.22 -7.72 -4.18
C GLU A 178 17.95 -8.40 -2.83
N PHE A 179 16.70 -8.42 -2.40
CA PHE A 179 16.30 -8.94 -1.09
C PHE A 179 16.16 -10.47 -1.06
N ALA A 180 16.17 -11.15 -2.20
CA ALA A 180 16.09 -12.61 -2.26
C ALA A 180 17.20 -13.31 -1.46
N ALA A 181 18.42 -12.77 -1.49
CA ALA A 181 19.54 -13.28 -0.69
C ALA A 181 19.30 -13.20 0.83
N HIS A 182 18.36 -12.36 1.25
CA HIS A 182 18.00 -12.15 2.65
C HIS A 182 16.69 -12.84 3.06
N GLY A 183 16.06 -13.59 2.16
CA GLY A 183 14.78 -14.24 2.43
C GLY A 183 13.61 -13.26 2.58
N ILE A 184 13.64 -12.12 1.88
CA ILE A 184 12.57 -11.13 1.89
C ILE A 184 11.95 -11.04 0.49
N ARG A 185 10.65 -11.23 0.40
CA ARG A 185 9.87 -11.09 -0.84
C ARG A 185 9.33 -9.68 -1.02
N VAL A 186 9.20 -9.24 -2.26
CA VAL A 186 8.58 -7.95 -2.60
C VAL A 186 7.60 -8.15 -3.75
N VAL A 187 6.35 -7.76 -3.53
CA VAL A 187 5.27 -7.88 -4.51
C VAL A 187 4.51 -6.56 -4.59
N ALA A 188 4.00 -6.18 -5.74
CA ALA A 188 3.08 -5.07 -5.87
C ALA A 188 1.68 -5.57 -6.24
N ILE A 189 0.65 -4.96 -5.65
CA ILE A 189 -0.73 -5.07 -6.13
C ILE A 189 -1.03 -3.80 -6.91
N ALA A 190 -1.62 -3.95 -8.09
CA ALA A 190 -2.11 -2.84 -8.93
C ALA A 190 -3.64 -2.87 -8.96
N PRO A 191 -4.32 -2.20 -8.02
CA PRO A 191 -5.78 -2.15 -8.00
C PRO A 191 -6.32 -1.36 -9.20
N GLY A 192 -7.51 -1.75 -9.65
CA GLY A 192 -8.40 -0.89 -10.42
C GLY A 192 -9.06 0.15 -9.52
N VAL A 193 -10.35 0.43 -9.75
CA VAL A 193 -11.09 1.36 -8.91
C VAL A 193 -11.76 0.60 -7.77
N ILE A 194 -11.31 0.86 -6.55
CA ILE A 194 -11.84 0.24 -5.32
C ILE A 194 -12.61 1.29 -4.49
N ASP A 195 -13.76 0.89 -3.93
CA ASP A 195 -14.61 1.73 -3.10
C ASP A 195 -13.91 2.06 -1.76
N THR A 196 -13.25 3.20 -1.75
CA THR A 196 -12.45 3.70 -0.62
C THR A 196 -12.83 5.16 -0.37
N PRO A 197 -12.46 5.76 0.78
CA PRO A 197 -12.66 7.19 1.03
C PRO A 197 -12.11 8.09 -0.08
N MET A 198 -11.03 7.66 -0.76
CA MET A 198 -10.46 8.40 -1.90
C MET A 198 -11.45 8.49 -3.09
N VAL A 199 -12.23 7.44 -3.34
CA VAL A 199 -13.24 7.38 -4.42
C VAL A 199 -14.59 7.90 -3.93
N ALA A 200 -14.92 7.73 -2.66
CA ALA A 200 -16.17 8.20 -2.06
C ALA A 200 -16.37 9.72 -2.17
N GLY A 201 -15.27 10.48 -2.25
CA GLY A 201 -15.32 11.95 -2.45
C GLY A 201 -15.67 12.38 -3.88
N LEU A 202 -15.78 11.46 -4.84
CA LEU A 202 -16.19 11.79 -6.21
C LEU A 202 -17.71 11.97 -6.32
N PRO A 203 -18.19 12.84 -7.23
CA PRO A 203 -19.63 12.96 -7.54
C PRO A 203 -20.23 11.61 -7.97
N GLU A 204 -21.47 11.36 -7.56
CA GLU A 204 -22.16 10.09 -7.84
C GLU A 204 -22.15 9.67 -9.33
N PRO A 205 -22.39 10.58 -10.32
CA PRO A 205 -22.29 10.20 -11.73
C PRO A 205 -20.89 9.69 -12.13
N ALA A 206 -19.82 10.23 -11.54
CA ALA A 206 -18.45 9.79 -11.80
C ALA A 206 -18.21 8.40 -11.20
N ARG A 207 -18.71 8.14 -9.99
CA ARG A 207 -18.62 6.81 -9.36
C ARG A 207 -19.37 5.75 -10.16
N GLN A 208 -20.56 6.07 -10.65
CA GLN A 208 -21.35 5.18 -11.50
C GLN A 208 -20.63 4.88 -12.84
N ALA A 209 -20.04 5.90 -13.47
CA ALA A 209 -19.28 5.72 -14.70
C ALA A 209 -18.05 4.81 -14.47
N LEU A 210 -17.31 5.01 -13.37
CA LEU A 210 -16.18 4.16 -12.99
C LEU A 210 -16.62 2.71 -12.72
N SER A 211 -17.75 2.53 -12.04
CA SER A 211 -18.32 1.22 -11.75
C SER A 211 -18.71 0.48 -13.05
N ALA A 212 -19.39 1.16 -13.97
CA ALA A 212 -19.80 0.61 -15.24
C ALA A 212 -18.63 0.31 -16.20
N ALA A 213 -17.48 0.97 -16.01
CA ALA A 213 -16.28 0.72 -16.80
C ALA A 213 -15.56 -0.60 -16.42
N VAL A 214 -15.86 -1.21 -15.27
CA VAL A 214 -15.31 -2.51 -14.86
C VAL A 214 -16.03 -3.63 -15.63
N PRO A 215 -15.33 -4.41 -16.47
CA PRO A 215 -15.96 -5.47 -17.25
C PRO A 215 -16.67 -6.54 -16.41
N PHE A 216 -15.95 -7.11 -15.41
CA PHE A 216 -16.52 -8.10 -14.50
C PHE A 216 -15.69 -8.25 -13.23
N PRO A 217 -16.33 -8.27 -12.05
CA PRO A 217 -17.74 -7.91 -11.82
C PRO A 217 -18.00 -6.44 -12.10
N SER A 218 -19.16 -6.09 -12.68
CA SER A 218 -19.49 -4.71 -13.09
C SER A 218 -19.86 -3.85 -11.87
N ARG A 219 -18.87 -3.55 -11.05
CA ARG A 219 -18.93 -2.73 -9.84
C ARG A 219 -17.54 -2.26 -9.45
N LEU A 220 -17.46 -1.32 -8.54
CA LEU A 220 -16.20 -1.00 -7.87
C LEU A 220 -15.70 -2.23 -7.09
N GLY A 221 -14.39 -2.41 -7.05
CA GLY A 221 -13.77 -3.38 -6.14
C GLY A 221 -14.04 -3.02 -4.68
N ARG A 222 -13.98 -3.99 -3.80
CA ARG A 222 -14.11 -3.77 -2.35
C ARG A 222 -12.73 -3.81 -1.68
N PRO A 223 -12.51 -3.04 -0.60
CA PRO A 223 -11.25 -3.07 0.14
C PRO A 223 -10.88 -4.45 0.68
N ASP A 224 -11.87 -5.27 1.04
CA ASP A 224 -11.66 -6.66 1.48
C ASP A 224 -11.12 -7.59 0.37
N GLU A 225 -11.40 -7.30 -0.90
CA GLU A 225 -10.82 -8.04 -2.03
C GLU A 225 -9.30 -7.76 -2.17
N TYR A 226 -8.88 -6.52 -1.91
CA TYR A 226 -7.46 -6.17 -1.81
C TYR A 226 -6.80 -6.89 -0.63
N ALA A 227 -7.44 -6.85 0.55
CA ALA A 227 -6.93 -7.50 1.76
C ALA A 227 -6.79 -9.02 1.57
N ALA A 228 -7.74 -9.66 0.88
CA ALA A 228 -7.70 -11.08 0.56
C ALA A 228 -6.52 -11.43 -0.36
N LEU A 229 -6.23 -10.60 -1.39
CA LEU A 229 -5.05 -10.78 -2.24
C LEU A 229 -3.75 -10.54 -1.45
N ALA A 230 -3.71 -9.53 -0.59
CA ALA A 230 -2.55 -9.27 0.27
C ALA A 230 -2.26 -10.47 1.19
N ARG A 231 -3.30 -11.06 1.79
CA ARG A 231 -3.21 -12.31 2.56
C ARG A 231 -2.65 -13.45 1.71
N HIS A 232 -3.18 -13.66 0.52
CA HIS A 232 -2.70 -14.71 -0.38
C HIS A 232 -1.21 -14.53 -0.73
N ILE A 233 -0.77 -13.28 -0.97
CA ILE A 233 0.66 -12.98 -1.22
C ILE A 233 1.52 -13.34 -0.01
N VAL A 234 1.07 -13.05 1.21
CA VAL A 234 1.78 -13.44 2.44
C VAL A 234 1.94 -14.96 2.52
N GLU A 235 0.85 -15.70 2.31
CA GLU A 235 0.78 -17.16 2.49
C GLU A 235 1.43 -17.94 1.32
N ASN A 236 1.54 -17.34 0.13
CA ASN A 236 2.09 -17.99 -1.06
C ASN A 236 3.53 -17.53 -1.33
N VAL A 237 4.50 -18.32 -0.88
CA VAL A 237 5.94 -17.98 -0.94
C VAL A 237 6.48 -17.87 -2.38
N MET A 238 5.79 -18.45 -3.38
CA MET A 238 6.23 -18.39 -4.78
C MET A 238 5.93 -17.04 -5.44
N LEU A 239 5.09 -16.20 -4.81
CA LEU A 239 4.82 -14.84 -5.29
C LEU A 239 5.93 -13.89 -4.83
N ASN A 240 6.82 -13.52 -5.77
CA ASN A 240 7.93 -12.60 -5.55
C ASN A 240 8.26 -11.83 -6.84
N GLY A 241 8.54 -10.54 -6.75
CA GLY A 241 8.94 -9.68 -7.88
C GLY A 241 7.84 -9.33 -8.87
N ALA A 242 6.60 -9.75 -8.64
CA ALA A 242 5.48 -9.53 -9.55
C ALA A 242 4.69 -8.27 -9.19
N THR A 243 4.06 -7.65 -10.21
CA THR A 243 2.98 -6.69 -10.04
C THR A 243 1.67 -7.36 -10.47
N ILE A 244 0.77 -7.58 -9.53
CA ILE A 244 -0.49 -8.30 -9.73
C ILE A 244 -1.63 -7.31 -9.90
N ARG A 245 -2.32 -7.33 -11.04
CA ARG A 245 -3.50 -6.49 -11.28
C ARG A 245 -4.71 -7.07 -10.52
N LEU A 246 -5.44 -6.19 -9.84
CA LEU A 246 -6.70 -6.50 -9.15
C LEU A 246 -7.76 -5.48 -9.60
N ASP A 247 -8.30 -5.65 -10.79
CA ASP A 247 -9.02 -4.59 -11.50
C ASP A 247 -10.28 -5.03 -12.26
N GLY A 248 -10.71 -6.29 -12.14
CA GLY A 248 -11.89 -6.78 -12.86
C GLY A 248 -11.77 -6.68 -14.39
N ALA A 249 -10.56 -6.80 -14.93
CA ALA A 249 -10.20 -6.60 -16.34
C ALA A 249 -10.37 -5.14 -16.82
N LEU A 250 -10.48 -4.17 -15.92
CA LEU A 250 -10.54 -2.75 -16.29
C LEU A 250 -9.28 -2.34 -17.05
N ARG A 251 -9.48 -1.64 -18.16
CA ARG A 251 -8.46 -0.87 -18.86
C ARG A 251 -8.97 0.56 -18.93
N MET A 252 -8.25 1.46 -18.26
CA MET A 252 -8.72 2.84 -18.13
C MET A 252 -8.67 3.53 -19.48
N GLY A 253 -9.81 4.10 -19.90
CA GLY A 253 -9.86 4.97 -21.06
C GLY A 253 -9.08 6.27 -20.85
N PRO A 254 -8.91 7.11 -21.87
CA PRO A 254 -8.16 8.36 -21.77
C PRO A 254 -8.81 9.39 -20.83
N ARG A 255 -10.10 9.21 -20.50
CA ARG A 255 -10.90 10.07 -19.61
C ARG A 255 -11.79 9.24 -18.71
#